data_56c3ab32b8b2407a6ba9c274de9d4977
#
_entry.id   56c3ab32b8b2407a6ba9c274de9d4977
#
_cell.length_a   1.000
_cell.length_b   1.000
_cell.length_c   1.000
_cell.angle_alpha   90.00
_cell.angle_beta   90.00
_cell.angle_gamma   90.00
#
_symmetry.space_group_name_H-M   'P 1'
#
loop_
_entity.id
_entity.type
_entity.pdbx_description
1 polymer ?
#
loop_
_entity_poly.entity_id
_entity_poly.type
_entity_poly.pdbx_seq_one_letter_code
_entity_poly.pdbx_strand_id
1 'polypeptide(L)'
;MTTDWTGPAPSARRAAELLFLLSTLGEMGVGIAVLAFPEILALLLDMRLDAAGLLAARMLGSAVLAIGITWWVARRDPQRISRYAAGFIVYNLGFGVLFVFTAVQASRPALPCLVAVVHLLAGAGMVAAVLLRVGETSAD
;
A
#
# COMPACT_ATOMS: atom_id res chain seq x y z
N MET A 1 -8.49 7.01 -36.54
CA MET A 1 -7.10 6.80 -36.16
C MET A 1 -7.16 6.01 -34.83
N THR A 2 -7.18 4.68 -34.93
CA THR A 2 -7.14 3.79 -33.74
C THR A 2 -5.68 3.72 -33.35
N THR A 3 -5.30 4.47 -32.30
CA THR A 3 -4.00 4.26 -31.65
C THR A 3 -4.05 2.87 -31.05
N ASP A 4 -3.40 1.91 -31.70
CA ASP A 4 -3.09 0.61 -31.11
C ASP A 4 -2.31 0.87 -29.81
N TRP A 5 -3.02 0.76 -28.71
CA TRP A 5 -2.46 0.93 -27.37
C TRP A 5 -1.60 -0.30 -27.07
N THR A 6 -0.32 -0.25 -27.45
CA THR A 6 0.67 -1.24 -27.07
C THR A 6 0.96 -1.03 -25.58
N GLY A 7 0.19 -1.73 -24.75
CA GLY A 7 0.34 -1.66 -23.28
C GLY A 7 1.72 -2.16 -22.83
N PRO A 8 2.10 -1.91 -21.56
CA PRO A 8 3.39 -2.31 -21.01
C PRO A 8 3.66 -3.78 -21.24
N ALA A 9 4.96 -4.14 -21.33
CA ALA A 9 5.39 -5.52 -21.46
C ALA A 9 4.57 -6.45 -20.54
N PRO A 10 4.11 -7.60 -21.01
CA PRO A 10 3.20 -8.47 -20.24
C PRO A 10 3.72 -8.82 -18.83
N SER A 11 5.03 -8.83 -18.63
CA SER A 11 5.70 -9.06 -17.35
C SER A 11 5.52 -7.88 -16.36
N ALA A 12 5.71 -6.65 -16.81
CA ALA A 12 5.56 -5.45 -15.97
C ALA A 12 4.10 -5.25 -15.54
N ARG A 13 3.15 -5.52 -16.44
CA ARG A 13 1.73 -5.49 -16.14
C ARG A 13 1.35 -6.52 -15.05
N ARG A 14 1.79 -7.77 -15.21
CA ARG A 14 1.54 -8.83 -14.22
C ARG A 14 2.14 -8.48 -12.85
N ALA A 15 3.35 -7.94 -12.81
CA ALA A 15 3.98 -7.50 -11.57
C ALA A 15 3.17 -6.41 -10.87
N ALA A 16 2.68 -5.39 -11.60
CA ALA A 16 1.82 -4.35 -11.04
C ALA A 16 0.48 -4.90 -10.53
N GLU A 17 -0.16 -5.80 -11.27
CA GLU A 17 -1.41 -6.45 -10.87
C GLU A 17 -1.22 -7.28 -9.57
N LEU A 18 -0.11 -8.01 -9.45
CA LEU A 18 0.22 -8.79 -8.25
C LEU A 18 0.52 -7.89 -7.05
N LEU A 19 1.31 -6.84 -7.23
CA LEU A 19 1.59 -5.86 -6.16
C LEU A 19 0.29 -5.23 -5.65
N PHE A 20 -0.60 -4.84 -6.57
CA PHE A 20 -1.89 -4.27 -6.22
C PHE A 20 -2.77 -5.28 -5.46
N LEU A 21 -2.81 -6.53 -5.92
CA LEU A 21 -3.58 -7.58 -5.27
C LEU A 21 -3.06 -7.87 -3.87
N LEU A 22 -1.75 -8.06 -3.70
CA LEU A 22 -1.15 -8.39 -2.41
C LEU A 22 -1.32 -7.24 -1.41
N SER A 23 -1.07 -5.99 -1.84
CA SER A 23 -1.31 -4.81 -1.00
C SER A 23 -2.79 -4.70 -0.62
N THR A 24 -3.71 -4.89 -1.57
CA THR A 24 -5.15 -4.84 -1.31
C THR A 24 -5.57 -5.83 -0.24
N LEU A 25 -5.14 -7.09 -0.35
CA LEU A 25 -5.49 -8.13 0.62
C LEU A 25 -4.86 -7.84 1.99
N GLY A 26 -3.61 -7.37 2.00
CA GLY A 26 -2.92 -6.95 3.22
C GLY A 26 -3.65 -5.82 3.93
N GLU A 27 -3.98 -4.74 3.21
CA GLU A 27 -4.66 -3.58 3.78
C GLU A 27 -6.07 -3.92 4.28
N MET A 28 -6.83 -4.74 3.53
CA MET A 28 -8.15 -5.18 4.00
C MET A 28 -8.03 -6.01 5.28
N GLY A 29 -7.08 -6.94 5.33
CA GLY A 29 -6.84 -7.78 6.51
C GLY A 29 -6.42 -6.96 7.73
N VAL A 30 -5.43 -6.08 7.57
CA VAL A 30 -4.96 -5.17 8.63
C VAL A 30 -6.07 -4.21 9.06
N GLY A 31 -6.79 -3.61 8.10
CA GLY A 31 -7.89 -2.69 8.39
C GLY A 31 -8.98 -3.35 9.22
N ILE A 32 -9.41 -4.56 8.88
CA ILE A 32 -10.39 -5.34 9.66
C ILE A 32 -9.82 -5.66 11.05
N ALA A 33 -8.58 -6.13 11.14
CA ALA A 33 -7.97 -6.52 12.39
C ALA A 33 -7.84 -5.32 13.36
N VAL A 34 -7.36 -4.17 12.89
CA VAL A 34 -7.20 -2.97 13.72
C VAL A 34 -8.55 -2.33 14.07
N LEU A 35 -9.56 -2.41 13.19
CA LEU A 35 -10.90 -1.94 13.48
C LEU A 35 -11.57 -2.78 14.58
N ALA A 36 -11.49 -4.10 14.48
CA ALA A 36 -12.12 -5.02 15.43
C ALA A 36 -11.33 -5.11 16.75
N PHE A 37 -10.02 -5.15 16.67
CA PHE A 37 -9.10 -5.37 17.78
C PHE A 37 -7.98 -4.33 17.77
N PRO A 38 -8.25 -3.05 18.12
CA PRO A 38 -7.27 -1.96 18.05
C PRO A 38 -6.04 -2.20 18.96
N GLU A 39 -6.18 -3.05 19.98
CA GLU A 39 -5.08 -3.48 20.86
C GLU A 39 -3.96 -4.22 20.08
N ILE A 40 -4.28 -4.81 18.94
CA ILE A 40 -3.28 -5.43 18.06
C ILE A 40 -2.26 -4.37 17.62
N LEU A 41 -2.70 -3.15 17.30
CA LEU A 41 -1.79 -2.07 16.91
C LEU A 41 -0.85 -1.71 18.06
N ALA A 42 -1.36 -1.66 19.30
CA ALA A 42 -0.56 -1.42 20.49
C ALA A 42 0.53 -2.49 20.67
N LEU A 43 0.15 -3.76 20.51
CA LEU A 43 1.07 -4.89 20.60
C LEU A 43 2.14 -4.84 19.49
N LEU A 44 1.73 -4.53 18.26
CA LEU A 44 2.62 -4.49 17.10
C LEU A 44 3.64 -3.34 17.18
N LEU A 45 3.25 -2.20 17.74
CA LEU A 45 4.07 -1.01 17.86
C LEU A 45 4.80 -0.89 19.22
N ASP A 46 4.64 -1.90 20.10
CA ASP A 46 5.20 -1.91 21.47
C ASP A 46 4.85 -0.63 22.25
N MET A 47 3.58 -0.23 22.17
CA MET A 47 3.07 0.99 22.80
C MET A 47 1.80 0.71 23.62
N ARG A 48 1.48 1.62 24.54
CA ARG A 48 0.21 1.60 25.28
C ARG A 48 -0.76 2.59 24.65
N LEU A 49 -1.99 2.18 24.43
CA LEU A 49 -3.05 3.04 23.94
C LEU A 49 -4.02 3.33 25.10
N ASP A 50 -4.27 4.60 25.34
CA ASP A 50 -5.40 5.06 26.16
C ASP A 50 -6.70 5.04 25.35
N ALA A 51 -7.80 5.51 25.91
CA ALA A 51 -9.10 5.54 25.25
C ALA A 51 -9.08 6.36 23.94
N ALA A 52 -8.34 7.47 23.89
CA ALA A 52 -8.21 8.28 22.69
C ALA A 52 -7.36 7.55 21.63
N GLY A 53 -6.28 6.89 22.04
CA GLY A 53 -5.44 6.06 21.17
C GLY A 53 -6.21 4.88 20.58
N LEU A 54 -7.05 4.20 21.36
CA LEU A 54 -7.93 3.12 20.88
C LEU A 54 -8.93 3.62 19.82
N LEU A 55 -9.53 4.79 20.04
CA LEU A 55 -10.41 5.42 19.05
C LEU A 55 -9.64 5.77 17.76
N ALA A 56 -8.48 6.41 17.89
CA ALA A 56 -7.63 6.74 16.74
C ALA A 56 -7.21 5.48 15.96
N ALA A 57 -6.88 4.39 16.64
CA ALA A 57 -6.57 3.11 16.01
C ALA A 57 -7.76 2.56 15.20
N ARG A 58 -8.98 2.63 15.73
CA ARG A 58 -10.18 2.22 14.98
C ARG A 58 -10.44 3.10 13.76
N MET A 59 -10.24 4.41 13.89
CA MET A 59 -10.34 5.33 12.74
C MET A 59 -9.30 4.99 11.67
N LEU A 60 -8.06 4.71 12.07
CA LEU A 60 -7.01 4.24 11.18
C LEU A 60 -7.42 2.92 10.50
N GLY A 61 -7.89 1.93 11.25
CA GLY A 61 -8.37 0.65 10.72
C GLY A 61 -9.46 0.84 9.67
N SER A 62 -10.42 1.73 9.93
CA SER A 62 -11.48 2.08 8.96
C SER A 62 -10.91 2.72 7.69
N ALA A 63 -9.95 3.63 7.80
CA ALA A 63 -9.31 4.28 6.66
C ALA A 63 -8.51 3.28 5.81
N VAL A 64 -7.72 2.43 6.46
CA VAL A 64 -6.92 1.37 5.79
C VAL A 64 -7.84 0.37 5.07
N LEU A 65 -8.94 -0.04 5.71
CA LEU A 65 -9.95 -0.90 5.08
C LEU A 65 -10.58 -0.25 3.85
N ALA A 66 -10.94 1.04 3.94
CA ALA A 66 -11.50 1.79 2.81
C ALA A 66 -10.51 1.89 1.63
N ILE A 67 -9.22 2.10 1.91
CA ILE A 67 -8.16 2.08 0.91
C ILE A 67 -8.07 0.69 0.26
N GLY A 68 -8.03 -0.37 1.05
CA GLY A 68 -8.00 -1.74 0.55
C GLY A 68 -9.19 -2.07 -0.35
N ILE A 69 -10.41 -1.68 0.05
CA ILE A 69 -11.63 -1.86 -0.78
C ILE A 69 -11.51 -1.07 -2.09
N THR A 70 -11.04 0.17 -2.04
CA THR A 70 -10.86 1.00 -3.23
C THR A 70 -9.91 0.34 -4.23
N TRP A 71 -8.79 -0.20 -3.76
CA TRP A 71 -7.85 -0.92 -4.60
C TRP A 71 -8.40 -2.26 -5.11
N TRP A 72 -9.18 -2.95 -4.28
CA TRP A 72 -9.90 -4.16 -4.71
C TRP A 72 -10.80 -3.92 -5.89
N VAL A 73 -11.53 -2.83 -5.89
CA VAL A 73 -12.40 -2.44 -7.01
C VAL A 73 -11.57 -2.01 -8.22
N ALA A 74 -10.50 -1.24 -8.01
CA ALA A 74 -9.64 -0.73 -9.08
C ALA A 74 -8.88 -1.84 -9.82
N ARG A 75 -8.50 -2.94 -9.17
CA ARG A 75 -7.65 -4.01 -9.72
C ARG A 75 -8.21 -4.70 -10.97
N ARG A 76 -9.54 -4.66 -11.18
CA ARG A 76 -10.21 -5.30 -12.31
C ARG A 76 -10.14 -4.48 -13.60
N ASP A 77 -9.68 -3.24 -13.52
CA ASP A 77 -9.63 -2.31 -14.63
C ASP A 77 -8.25 -1.67 -14.72
N PRO A 78 -7.42 -2.03 -15.73
CA PRO A 78 -6.07 -1.49 -15.90
C PRO A 78 -6.02 0.04 -16.00
N GLN A 79 -7.06 0.67 -16.56
CA GLN A 79 -7.14 2.13 -16.62
C GLN A 79 -7.36 2.75 -15.24
N ARG A 80 -8.12 2.07 -14.38
CA ARG A 80 -8.30 2.50 -12.99
C ARG A 80 -7.02 2.35 -12.18
N ILE A 81 -6.27 1.25 -12.37
CA ILE A 81 -4.97 1.07 -11.69
C ILE A 81 -4.08 2.29 -11.94
N SER A 82 -3.96 2.78 -13.19
CA SER A 82 -3.12 3.94 -13.48
C SER A 82 -3.61 5.23 -12.81
N ARG A 83 -4.92 5.42 -12.66
CA ARG A 83 -5.50 6.58 -11.97
C ARG A 83 -5.24 6.56 -10.46
N TYR A 84 -5.17 5.38 -9.85
CA TYR A 84 -4.92 5.22 -8.42
C TYR A 84 -3.43 5.04 -8.08
N ALA A 85 -2.55 4.91 -9.09
CA ALA A 85 -1.12 4.67 -8.87
C ALA A 85 -0.47 5.74 -7.98
N ALA A 86 -0.78 7.02 -8.19
CA ALA A 86 -0.26 8.11 -7.36
C ALA A 86 -0.65 7.94 -5.89
N GLY A 87 -1.92 7.68 -5.60
CA GLY A 87 -2.40 7.42 -4.24
C GLY A 87 -1.75 6.18 -3.63
N PHE A 88 -1.59 5.11 -4.41
CA PHE A 88 -0.90 3.89 -3.98
C PHE A 88 0.57 4.18 -3.61
N ILE A 89 1.29 4.94 -4.43
CA ILE A 89 2.68 5.32 -4.20
C ILE A 89 2.80 6.15 -2.92
N VAL A 90 2.02 7.23 -2.80
CA VAL A 90 2.05 8.14 -1.65
C VAL A 90 1.73 7.40 -0.36
N TYR A 91 0.69 6.56 -0.37
CA TYR A 91 0.31 5.75 0.77
C TYR A 91 1.46 4.82 1.19
N ASN A 92 1.95 4.00 0.29
CA ASN A 92 2.96 3.00 0.63
C ASN A 92 4.31 3.63 1.04
N LEU A 93 4.79 4.65 0.32
CA LEU A 93 6.02 5.34 0.70
C LEU A 93 5.86 6.09 2.02
N GLY A 94 4.74 6.77 2.25
CA GLY A 94 4.45 7.47 3.50
C GLY A 94 4.39 6.53 4.70
N PHE A 95 3.65 5.43 4.59
CA PHE A 95 3.61 4.40 5.64
C PHE A 95 4.96 3.74 5.86
N GLY A 96 5.69 3.42 4.79
CA GLY A 96 7.03 2.87 4.88
C GLY A 96 7.97 3.76 5.68
N VAL A 97 7.98 5.07 5.40
CA VAL A 97 8.79 6.06 6.15
C VAL A 97 8.34 6.14 7.61
N LEU A 98 7.04 6.21 7.89
CA LEU A 98 6.52 6.22 9.27
C LEU A 98 6.96 4.99 10.05
N PHE A 99 6.91 3.80 9.44
CA PHE A 99 7.34 2.57 10.09
C PHE A 99 8.86 2.48 10.29
N VAL A 100 9.67 3.14 9.43
CA VAL A 100 11.12 3.32 9.71
C VAL A 100 11.33 4.12 10.99
N PHE A 101 10.64 5.26 11.15
CA PHE A 101 10.73 6.06 12.39
C PHE A 101 10.25 5.27 13.60
N THR A 102 9.17 4.52 13.47
CA THR A 102 8.66 3.65 14.55
C THR A 102 9.70 2.58 14.91
N ALA A 103 10.33 1.95 13.93
CA ALA A 103 11.33 0.91 14.17
C ALA A 103 12.56 1.43 14.92
N VAL A 104 12.99 2.67 14.64
CA VAL A 104 14.13 3.30 15.35
C VAL A 104 13.81 3.54 16.83
N GLN A 105 12.54 3.76 17.17
CA GLN A 105 12.10 4.06 18.53
C GLN A 105 11.60 2.83 19.30
N ALA A 106 11.31 1.74 18.61
CA ALA A 106 10.70 0.54 19.20
C ALA A 106 11.74 -0.30 19.97
N SER A 107 11.35 -0.85 21.10
CA SER A 107 12.14 -1.85 21.84
C SER A 107 12.23 -3.18 21.07
N ARG A 108 11.29 -3.44 20.17
CA ARG A 108 11.21 -4.63 19.32
C ARG A 108 11.04 -4.23 17.85
N PRO A 109 12.12 -3.82 17.16
CA PRO A 109 12.04 -3.20 15.84
C PRO A 109 11.72 -4.18 14.69
N ALA A 110 11.77 -5.50 14.90
CA ALA A 110 11.67 -6.48 13.82
C ALA A 110 10.36 -6.33 13.01
N LEU A 111 9.23 -6.18 13.68
CA LEU A 111 7.94 -6.08 13.01
C LEU A 111 7.73 -4.72 12.32
N PRO A 112 7.98 -3.56 12.98
CA PRO A 112 7.98 -2.27 12.28
C PRO A 112 8.94 -2.24 11.08
N CYS A 113 10.14 -2.83 11.18
CA CYS A 113 11.06 -2.94 10.05
C CYS A 113 10.46 -3.76 8.90
N LEU A 114 9.84 -4.90 9.18
CA LEU A 114 9.21 -5.73 8.16
C LEU A 114 8.10 -4.95 7.44
N VAL A 115 7.23 -4.28 8.19
CA VAL A 115 6.14 -3.47 7.61
C VAL A 115 6.71 -2.32 6.78
N ALA A 116 7.76 -1.62 7.25
CA ALA A 116 8.44 -0.58 6.50
C ALA A 116 8.96 -1.11 5.15
N VAL A 117 9.68 -2.23 5.16
CA VAL A 117 10.25 -2.85 3.95
C VAL A 117 9.15 -3.21 2.96
N VAL A 118 8.07 -3.85 3.40
CA VAL A 118 6.95 -4.25 2.53
C VAL A 118 6.34 -3.02 1.85
N HIS A 119 6.05 -1.96 2.60
CA HIS A 119 5.45 -0.74 2.05
C HIS A 119 6.41 0.00 1.12
N LEU A 120 7.69 0.14 1.48
CA LEU A 120 8.67 0.80 0.62
C LEU A 120 8.87 0.04 -0.70
N LEU A 121 8.93 -1.29 -0.66
CA LEU A 121 9.03 -2.11 -1.87
C LEU A 121 7.77 -2.02 -2.74
N ALA A 122 6.59 -2.02 -2.14
CA ALA A 122 5.34 -1.85 -2.87
C ALA A 122 5.27 -0.47 -3.56
N GLY A 123 5.61 0.60 -2.84
CA GLY A 123 5.64 1.97 -3.38
C GLY A 123 6.67 2.12 -4.50
N ALA A 124 7.91 1.68 -4.27
CA ALA A 124 8.99 1.74 -5.27
C ALA A 124 8.68 0.87 -6.50
N GLY A 125 8.13 -0.33 -6.31
CA GLY A 125 7.70 -1.19 -7.42
C GLY A 125 6.63 -0.54 -8.28
N MET A 126 5.68 0.18 -7.69
CA MET A 126 4.67 0.93 -8.45
C MET A 126 5.28 2.12 -9.19
N VAL A 127 6.22 2.85 -8.59
CA VAL A 127 6.98 3.93 -9.28
C VAL A 127 7.68 3.36 -10.50
N ALA A 128 8.41 2.26 -10.35
CA ALA A 128 9.08 1.60 -11.47
C ALA A 128 8.10 1.20 -12.58
N ALA A 129 6.94 0.62 -12.21
CA ALA A 129 5.92 0.24 -13.18
C ALA A 129 5.32 1.44 -13.95
N VAL A 130 5.18 2.59 -13.29
CA VAL A 130 4.70 3.83 -13.94
C VAL A 130 5.77 4.39 -14.87
N LEU A 131 7.04 4.45 -14.43
CA LEU A 131 8.14 4.98 -15.24
C LEU A 131 8.40 4.15 -16.51
N LEU A 132 8.32 2.82 -16.41
CA LEU A 132 8.45 1.94 -17.58
C LEU A 132 7.35 2.18 -18.61
N ARG A 133 6.12 2.50 -18.18
CA ARG A 133 5.03 2.87 -19.09
C ARG A 133 5.32 4.17 -19.84
N VAL A 134 5.86 5.19 -19.17
CA VAL A 134 6.17 6.48 -19.79
C VAL A 134 7.31 6.33 -20.80
N GLY A 135 8.31 5.49 -20.53
CA GLY A 135 9.42 5.22 -21.45
C GLY A 135 8.97 4.59 -22.75
N GLU A 136 8.02 3.66 -22.72
CA GLU A 136 7.49 2.99 -23.92
C GLU A 136 6.70 3.94 -24.83
N THR A 137 5.93 4.88 -24.28
CA THR A 137 5.15 5.87 -25.07
C THR A 137 5.98 6.98 -25.68
N SER A 138 7.25 7.14 -25.30
CA SER A 138 8.15 8.19 -25.79
C SER A 138 9.09 7.69 -26.89
N ALA A 139 9.07 6.39 -27.20
CA ALA A 139 9.95 5.74 -28.19
C ALA A 139 9.28 5.61 -29.57
N ASP A 140 7.99 5.96 -29.69
CA ASP A 140 7.20 6.02 -30.93
C ASP A 140 7.04 7.47 -31.43
#